data_45ec5181613293a68cc40d8bcb0d2471
#
_entry.id   45ec5181613293a68cc40d8bcb0d2471
#
_cell.length_a   1.000
_cell.length_b   1.000
_cell.length_c   1.000
_cell.angle_alpha   90.00
_cell.angle_beta   90.00
_cell.angle_gamma   90.00
#
_symmetry.space_group_name_H-M   'P 1'
#
loop_
_entity.id
_entity.type
_entity.pdbx_description
1 polymer ?
#
loop_
_entity_poly.entity_id
_entity_poly.type
_entity_poly.pdbx_seq_one_letter_code
_entity_poly.pdbx_strand_id
1 'polypeptide(L)'
;MKRRISLVFLSMLLLFAALLPAQACAAAESSAVTQIETLRLQNGRFDVSDAFRQYGLKTVETANARIETIIAQSCRMAERAESDAEVRAIIFSMLSRTQAVSNAARAAAALCGVRTVCEYVTVEIGGYTVKVDPIRVISV
;
A
#
# COMPACT_ATOMS: atom_id res chain seq x y z
N MET A 1 6.05 -41.10 20.49
CA MET A 1 5.45 -40.86 19.15
C MET A 1 4.85 -39.46 18.92
N LYS A 2 4.95 -38.50 19.85
CA LYS A 2 4.33 -37.15 19.75
C LYS A 2 5.18 -36.05 19.07
N ARG A 3 6.47 -36.30 18.77
CA ARG A 3 7.38 -35.23 18.21
C ARG A 3 7.48 -35.20 16.68
N ARG A 4 6.99 -36.20 15.96
CA ARG A 4 7.12 -36.26 14.47
C ARG A 4 5.97 -35.59 13.72
N ILE A 5 4.85 -35.36 14.36
CA ILE A 5 3.68 -34.69 13.73
C ILE A 5 3.89 -33.16 13.64
N SER A 6 4.63 -32.58 14.59
CA SER A 6 4.87 -31.12 14.64
C SER A 6 5.77 -30.59 13.51
N LEU A 7 6.71 -31.40 13.03
CA LEU A 7 7.64 -31.01 11.97
C LEU A 7 7.00 -31.00 10.58
N VAL A 8 6.06 -31.90 10.33
CA VAL A 8 5.35 -31.96 9.04
C VAL A 8 4.36 -30.81 8.92
N PHE A 9 3.68 -30.42 10.01
CA PHE A 9 2.79 -29.25 10.02
C PHE A 9 3.54 -27.93 9.84
N LEU A 10 4.74 -27.79 10.40
CA LEU A 10 5.55 -26.57 10.25
C LEU A 10 6.08 -26.42 8.82
N SER A 11 6.45 -27.52 8.17
CA SER A 11 6.91 -27.53 6.78
C SER A 11 5.78 -27.20 5.80
N MET A 12 4.57 -27.63 6.08
CA MET A 12 3.39 -27.36 5.24
C MET A 12 2.90 -25.92 5.38
N LEU A 13 3.05 -25.31 6.56
CA LEU A 13 2.70 -23.90 6.80
C LEU A 13 3.66 -22.93 6.08
N LEU A 14 4.95 -23.30 6.00
CA LEU A 14 5.96 -22.51 5.27
C LEU A 14 5.79 -22.58 3.75
N LEU A 15 5.30 -23.70 3.20
CA LEU A 15 4.99 -23.81 1.77
C LEU A 15 3.76 -22.98 1.37
N PHE A 16 2.77 -22.83 2.25
CA PHE A 16 1.59 -22.00 1.98
C PHE A 16 1.89 -20.50 1.99
N ALA A 17 2.84 -20.05 2.81
CA ALA A 17 3.23 -18.65 2.88
C ALA A 17 4.02 -18.17 1.64
N ALA A 18 4.68 -19.07 0.91
CA ALA A 18 5.45 -18.74 -0.29
C ALA A 18 4.60 -18.63 -1.57
N LEU A 19 3.37 -19.16 -1.58
CA LEU A 19 2.48 -19.18 -2.76
C LEU A 19 1.52 -17.98 -2.84
N LEU A 20 1.29 -17.26 -1.74
CA LEU A 20 0.31 -16.16 -1.71
C LEU A 20 0.72 -14.84 -2.39
N PRO A 21 2.00 -14.39 -2.44
CA PRO A 21 2.32 -13.12 -3.08
C PRO A 21 2.27 -13.16 -4.61
N ALA A 22 2.50 -14.31 -5.26
CA ALA A 22 2.53 -14.40 -6.71
C ALA A 22 1.12 -14.33 -7.34
N GLN A 23 0.11 -14.85 -6.68
CA GLN A 23 -1.27 -14.81 -7.20
C GLN A 23 -1.93 -13.44 -7.04
N ALA A 24 -1.56 -12.65 -6.02
CA ALA A 24 -2.08 -11.29 -5.84
C ALA A 24 -1.56 -10.32 -6.91
N CYS A 25 -0.31 -10.46 -7.36
CA CYS A 25 0.23 -9.66 -8.47
C CYS A 25 -0.40 -10.04 -9.81
N ALA A 26 -0.56 -11.33 -10.10
CA ALA A 26 -1.15 -11.78 -11.35
C ALA A 26 -2.64 -11.39 -11.50
N ALA A 27 -3.40 -11.39 -10.40
CA ALA A 27 -4.78 -10.94 -10.40
C ALA A 27 -4.94 -9.43 -10.61
N ALA A 28 -4.00 -8.62 -10.09
CA ALA A 28 -4.00 -7.18 -10.29
C ALA A 28 -3.63 -6.80 -11.73
N GLU A 29 -2.67 -7.47 -12.34
CA GLU A 29 -2.30 -7.27 -13.74
C GLU A 29 -3.42 -7.70 -14.70
N SER A 30 -4.07 -8.83 -14.45
CA SER A 30 -5.20 -9.30 -15.27
C SER A 30 -6.40 -8.34 -15.19
N SER A 31 -6.69 -7.77 -14.02
CA SER A 31 -7.77 -6.80 -13.86
C SER A 31 -7.50 -5.48 -14.59
N ALA A 32 -6.26 -4.99 -14.56
CA ALA A 32 -5.87 -3.76 -15.25
C ALA A 32 -5.95 -3.91 -16.77
N VAL A 33 -5.48 -5.03 -17.31
CA VAL A 33 -5.54 -5.33 -18.77
C VAL A 33 -6.97 -5.45 -19.23
N THR A 34 -7.86 -6.10 -18.47
CA THR A 34 -9.28 -6.25 -18.82
C THR A 34 -10.01 -4.91 -18.79
N GLN A 35 -9.71 -4.00 -17.86
CA GLN A 35 -10.30 -2.66 -17.83
C GLN A 35 -9.84 -1.80 -19.01
N ILE A 36 -8.58 -1.89 -19.42
CA ILE A 36 -8.05 -1.19 -20.59
C ILE A 36 -8.72 -1.67 -21.88
N GLU A 37 -8.93 -2.96 -22.03
CA GLU A 37 -9.61 -3.54 -23.20
C GLU A 37 -11.09 -3.14 -23.27
N THR A 38 -11.78 -3.09 -22.13
CA THR A 38 -13.20 -2.67 -22.06
C THR A 38 -13.36 -1.20 -22.45
N LEU A 39 -12.45 -0.33 -22.03
CA LEU A 39 -12.46 1.10 -22.40
C LEU A 39 -12.16 1.33 -23.89
N ARG A 40 -11.31 0.49 -24.50
CA ARG A 40 -10.98 0.55 -25.92
C ARG A 40 -12.18 0.26 -26.82
N LEU A 41 -13.08 -0.61 -26.38
CA LEU A 41 -14.26 -1.02 -27.14
C LEU A 41 -15.42 0.01 -27.05
N GLN A 42 -15.43 0.85 -25.99
CA GLN A 42 -16.56 1.78 -25.76
C GLN A 42 -16.43 3.13 -26.47
N ASN A 43 -15.25 3.63 -26.78
CA ASN A 43 -15.06 5.03 -27.20
C ASN A 43 -14.38 5.28 -28.56
N GLY A 44 -14.01 4.30 -29.35
CA GLY A 44 -13.46 4.50 -30.73
C GLY A 44 -12.20 5.40 -30.82
N ARG A 45 -11.84 6.10 -29.76
CA ARG A 45 -10.68 6.99 -29.62
C ARG A 45 -10.07 6.80 -28.23
N PHE A 46 -9.35 5.69 -28.06
CA PHE A 46 -8.61 5.44 -26.83
C PHE A 46 -7.27 6.19 -26.89
N ASP A 47 -7.15 7.27 -26.14
CA ASP A 47 -5.86 7.91 -25.93
C ASP A 47 -5.09 7.14 -24.85
N VAL A 48 -4.06 6.41 -25.27
CA VAL A 48 -3.20 5.61 -24.39
C VAL A 48 -2.54 6.49 -23.33
N SER A 49 -2.21 7.74 -23.65
CA SER A 49 -1.58 8.66 -22.69
C SER A 49 -2.54 9.06 -21.59
N ASP A 50 -3.81 9.29 -21.90
CA ASP A 50 -4.84 9.60 -20.90
C ASP A 50 -5.13 8.42 -19.98
N ALA A 51 -5.14 7.19 -20.53
CA ALA A 51 -5.32 5.99 -19.72
C ALA A 51 -4.16 5.77 -18.74
N PHE A 52 -2.92 5.95 -19.18
CA PHE A 52 -1.75 5.86 -18.29
C PHE A 52 -1.81 6.93 -17.18
N ARG A 53 -2.19 8.14 -17.53
CA ARG A 53 -2.35 9.25 -16.59
C ARG A 53 -3.43 8.97 -15.55
N GLN A 54 -4.58 8.47 -15.97
CA GLN A 54 -5.67 8.04 -15.07
C GLN A 54 -5.23 6.91 -14.14
N TYR A 55 -4.47 5.96 -14.64
CA TYR A 55 -3.89 4.90 -13.80
C TYR A 55 -2.93 5.46 -12.75
N GLY A 56 -2.07 6.41 -13.12
CA GLY A 56 -1.17 7.09 -12.18
C GLY A 56 -1.92 7.83 -11.07
N LEU A 57 -3.00 8.56 -11.43
CA LEU A 57 -3.87 9.25 -10.45
C LEU A 57 -4.55 8.26 -9.50
N LYS A 58 -5.11 7.18 -10.04
CA LYS A 58 -5.76 6.13 -9.24
C LYS A 58 -4.78 5.43 -8.29
N THR A 59 -3.55 5.26 -8.73
CA THR A 59 -2.47 4.70 -7.89
C THR A 59 -2.19 5.58 -6.68
N VAL A 60 -2.13 6.90 -6.86
CA VAL A 60 -1.93 7.87 -5.76
C VAL A 60 -3.12 7.85 -4.80
N GLU A 61 -4.35 7.87 -5.30
CA GLU A 61 -5.56 7.81 -4.49
C GLU A 61 -5.59 6.54 -3.62
N THR A 62 -5.32 5.39 -4.23
CA THR A 62 -5.28 4.09 -3.54
C THR A 62 -4.18 4.05 -2.47
N ALA A 63 -3.01 4.63 -2.76
CA ALA A 63 -1.92 4.71 -1.82
C ALA A 63 -2.27 5.59 -0.61
N ASN A 64 -2.90 6.73 -0.82
CA ASN A 64 -3.33 7.61 0.27
C ASN A 64 -4.38 6.93 1.15
N ALA A 65 -5.39 6.26 0.59
CA ALA A 65 -6.36 5.49 1.36
C ALA A 65 -5.69 4.37 2.20
N ARG A 66 -4.65 3.75 1.66
CA ARG A 66 -3.85 2.75 2.39
C ARG A 66 -3.04 3.38 3.52
N ILE A 67 -2.44 4.56 3.31
CA ILE A 67 -1.72 5.32 4.34
C ILE A 67 -2.67 5.66 5.49
N GLU A 68 -3.86 6.18 5.21
CA GLU A 68 -4.90 6.47 6.21
C GLU A 68 -5.29 5.22 7.02
N THR A 69 -5.45 4.09 6.33
CA THR A 69 -5.75 2.80 6.99
C THR A 69 -4.63 2.37 7.94
N ILE A 70 -3.36 2.52 7.53
CA ILE A 70 -2.20 2.19 8.37
C ILE A 70 -2.17 3.10 9.60
N ILE A 71 -2.40 4.41 9.43
CA ILE A 71 -2.45 5.37 10.53
C ILE A 71 -3.55 4.99 11.52
N ALA A 72 -4.78 4.79 11.04
CA ALA A 72 -5.92 4.44 11.87
C ALA A 72 -5.74 3.12 12.64
N GLN A 73 -5.11 2.11 12.02
CA GLN A 73 -4.77 0.86 12.70
C GLN A 73 -3.71 1.09 13.79
N SER A 74 -2.68 1.87 13.49
CA SER A 74 -1.59 2.15 14.43
C SER A 74 -2.07 2.97 15.62
N CYS A 75 -2.96 3.95 15.43
CA CYS A 75 -3.59 4.67 16.54
C CYS A 75 -4.35 3.73 17.48
N ARG A 76 -5.18 2.83 16.94
CA ARG A 76 -5.90 1.83 17.75
C ARG A 76 -4.97 0.86 18.48
N MET A 77 -3.82 0.52 17.90
CA MET A 77 -2.81 -0.30 18.58
C MET A 77 -2.14 0.47 19.71
N ALA A 78 -1.81 1.74 19.51
CA ALA A 78 -1.18 2.59 20.49
C ALA A 78 -2.10 2.87 21.71
N GLU A 79 -3.42 2.95 21.50
CA GLU A 79 -4.42 3.06 22.59
C GLU A 79 -4.44 1.84 23.53
N ARG A 80 -3.96 0.68 23.05
CA ARG A 80 -3.92 -0.58 23.81
C ARG A 80 -2.53 -0.94 24.30
N ALA A 81 -1.53 -0.14 23.95
CA ALA A 81 -0.14 -0.38 24.34
C ALA A 81 0.02 -0.21 25.85
N GLU A 82 0.73 -1.14 26.48
CA GLU A 82 0.94 -1.16 27.93
C GLU A 82 2.22 -0.40 28.34
N SER A 83 3.04 -0.02 27.37
CA SER A 83 4.30 0.67 27.64
C SER A 83 4.65 1.70 26.57
N ASP A 84 5.39 2.71 26.96
CA ASP A 84 5.92 3.72 26.07
C ASP A 84 6.89 3.13 25.00
N ALA A 85 7.61 2.07 25.34
CA ALA A 85 8.46 1.35 24.38
C ALA A 85 7.63 0.69 23.28
N GLU A 86 6.47 0.14 23.60
CA GLU A 86 5.54 -0.46 22.64
C GLU A 86 4.92 0.62 21.74
N VAL A 87 4.50 1.75 22.29
CA VAL A 87 4.01 2.89 21.50
C VAL A 87 5.05 3.34 20.48
N ARG A 88 6.32 3.50 20.89
CA ARG A 88 7.40 3.86 19.96
C ARG A 88 7.63 2.81 18.88
N ALA A 89 7.54 1.52 19.17
CA ALA A 89 7.64 0.45 18.19
C ALA A 89 6.51 0.50 17.17
N ILE A 90 5.27 0.77 17.61
CA ILE A 90 4.10 0.97 16.74
C ILE A 90 4.31 2.16 15.81
N ILE A 91 4.76 3.30 16.35
CA ILE A 91 5.06 4.51 15.57
C ILE A 91 6.11 4.23 14.51
N PHE A 92 7.22 3.58 14.87
CA PHE A 92 8.27 3.23 13.92
C PHE A 92 7.75 2.33 12.79
N SER A 93 6.96 1.31 13.13
CA SER A 93 6.33 0.42 12.15
C SER A 93 5.38 1.18 11.23
N MET A 94 4.56 2.08 11.78
CA MET A 94 3.64 2.93 11.01
C MET A 94 4.42 3.80 10.01
N LEU A 95 5.44 4.52 10.46
CA LEU A 95 6.24 5.40 9.60
C LEU A 95 6.94 4.62 8.49
N SER A 96 7.55 3.48 8.79
CA SER A 96 8.20 2.63 7.78
C SER A 96 7.21 2.14 6.72
N ARG A 97 6.02 1.71 7.12
CA ARG A 97 4.99 1.21 6.20
C ARG A 97 4.40 2.31 5.34
N THR A 98 4.08 3.46 5.92
CA THR A 98 3.53 4.61 5.18
C THR A 98 4.54 5.14 4.18
N GLN A 99 5.82 5.25 4.56
CA GLN A 99 6.88 5.68 3.66
C GLN A 99 7.10 4.70 2.50
N ALA A 100 7.05 3.39 2.74
CA ALA A 100 7.16 2.38 1.69
C ALA A 100 6.01 2.50 0.68
N VAL A 101 4.77 2.66 1.14
CA VAL A 101 3.59 2.88 0.29
C VAL A 101 3.73 4.17 -0.53
N SER A 102 4.12 5.27 0.11
CA SER A 102 4.32 6.57 -0.54
C SER A 102 5.38 6.50 -1.64
N ASN A 103 6.54 5.92 -1.34
CA ASN A 103 7.64 5.80 -2.31
C ASN A 103 7.25 4.94 -3.52
N ALA A 104 6.60 3.79 -3.30
CA ALA A 104 6.16 2.91 -4.38
C ALA A 104 5.13 3.60 -5.29
N ALA A 105 4.13 4.27 -4.71
CA ALA A 105 3.10 4.96 -5.47
C ALA A 105 3.64 6.17 -6.25
N ARG A 106 4.57 6.92 -5.68
CA ARG A 106 5.23 8.04 -6.37
C ARG A 106 6.05 7.56 -7.57
N ALA A 107 6.79 6.46 -7.41
CA ALA A 107 7.54 5.85 -8.51
C ALA A 107 6.58 5.40 -9.63
N ALA A 108 5.49 4.72 -9.30
CA ALA A 108 4.49 4.28 -10.28
C ALA A 108 3.79 5.47 -10.96
N ALA A 109 3.40 6.49 -10.21
CA ALA A 109 2.78 7.70 -10.76
C ALA A 109 3.72 8.43 -11.72
N ALA A 110 5.02 8.53 -11.39
CA ALA A 110 6.02 9.15 -12.26
C ALA A 110 6.17 8.43 -13.61
N LEU A 111 6.09 7.10 -13.63
CA LEU A 111 6.07 6.31 -14.88
C LEU A 111 4.86 6.60 -15.76
N CYS A 112 3.76 7.05 -15.14
CA CYS A 112 2.53 7.46 -15.81
C CYS A 112 2.49 8.96 -16.16
N GLY A 113 3.59 9.69 -16.01
CA GLY A 113 3.67 11.12 -16.27
C GLY A 113 3.01 12.01 -15.19
N VAL A 114 2.58 11.43 -14.06
CA VAL A 114 1.96 12.17 -12.95
C VAL A 114 3.05 12.65 -11.98
N ARG A 115 3.16 13.96 -11.80
CA ARG A 115 4.11 14.56 -10.86
C ARG A 115 3.49 14.67 -9.47
N THR A 116 4.22 14.23 -8.47
CA THR A 116 3.77 14.16 -7.08
C THR A 116 4.80 14.75 -6.13
N VAL A 117 4.31 15.26 -5.00
CA VAL A 117 5.12 15.67 -3.85
C VAL A 117 4.58 14.98 -2.59
N CYS A 118 5.39 14.89 -1.55
CA CYS A 118 4.93 14.56 -0.21
C CYS A 118 4.53 15.86 0.51
N GLU A 119 3.37 15.82 1.15
CA GLU A 119 2.89 16.92 2.00
C GLU A 119 2.70 16.36 3.40
N TYR A 120 3.53 16.82 4.35
CA TYR A 120 3.53 16.30 5.72
C TYR A 120 2.19 16.58 6.42
N VAL A 121 1.61 15.52 6.95
CA VAL A 121 0.44 15.58 7.83
C VAL A 121 0.88 15.21 9.24
N THR A 122 0.42 15.99 10.21
CA THR A 122 0.69 15.71 11.63
C THR A 122 -0.34 14.72 12.17
N VAL A 123 0.13 13.68 12.84
CA VAL A 123 -0.68 12.65 13.47
C VAL A 123 -0.31 12.57 14.95
N GLU A 124 -1.32 12.60 15.81
CA GLU A 124 -1.17 12.35 17.25
C GLU A 124 -1.40 10.86 17.54
N ILE A 125 -0.43 10.20 18.16
CA ILE A 125 -0.47 8.76 18.45
C ILE A 125 0.23 8.43 19.78
N GLY A 126 -0.52 7.91 20.75
CA GLY A 126 0.02 7.52 22.06
C GLY A 126 0.73 8.65 22.80
N GLY A 127 0.28 9.91 22.65
CA GLY A 127 0.90 11.10 23.25
C GLY A 127 2.09 11.67 22.45
N TYR A 128 2.41 11.10 21.30
CA TYR A 128 3.44 11.59 20.39
C TYR A 128 2.85 12.30 19.19
N THR A 129 3.50 13.39 18.78
CA THR A 129 3.22 14.09 17.53
C THR A 129 4.18 13.63 16.45
N VAL A 130 3.70 12.98 15.41
CA VAL A 130 4.52 12.45 14.31
C VAL A 130 4.09 13.02 12.96
N LYS A 131 5.05 13.16 12.03
CA LYS A 131 4.78 13.59 10.65
C LYS A 131 4.75 12.39 9.73
N VAL A 132 3.70 12.29 8.92
CA VAL A 132 3.51 11.26 7.90
C VAL A 132 3.43 11.92 6.53
N ASP A 133 3.88 11.24 5.49
CA ASP A 133 3.98 11.74 4.12
C ASP A 133 2.89 11.19 3.18
N PRO A 134 1.63 11.68 3.20
CA PRO A 134 0.71 11.41 2.11
C PRO A 134 1.17 12.09 0.82
N ILE A 135 0.66 11.59 -0.29
CA ILE A 135 1.07 11.99 -1.63
C ILE A 135 0.09 13.03 -2.17
N ARG A 136 0.62 14.16 -2.67
CA ARG A 136 -0.15 15.16 -3.39
C ARG A 136 0.26 15.20 -4.86
N VAL A 137 -0.72 15.22 -5.74
CA VAL A 137 -0.49 15.48 -7.18
C VAL A 137 -0.33 16.96 -7.41
N ILE A 138 0.72 17.36 -8.14
CA ILE A 138 1.00 18.76 -8.48
C ILE A 138 0.84 19.07 -9.96
N SER A 139 0.98 18.07 -10.84
CA SER A 139 0.70 18.19 -12.27
C SER A 139 0.47 16.82 -12.91
N VAL A 140 -0.26 16.82 -13.99
CA VAL A 140 -0.64 15.65 -14.77
C VAL A 140 -0.29 15.88 -16.23
#